data_71bced816107463787d4c266a6b741da
#
_entry.id   71bced816107463787d4c266a6b741da
#
_cell.length_a   1.000
_cell.length_b   1.000
_cell.length_c   1.000
_cell.angle_alpha   90.00
_cell.angle_beta   90.00
_cell.angle_gamma   90.00
#
_symmetry.space_group_name_H-M   'P 1'
#
loop_
_entity.id
_entity.type
_entity.pdbx_description
1 polymer ?
#
loop_
_entity_poly.entity_id
_entity_poly.type
_entity_poly.pdbx_seq_one_letter_code
_entity_poly.pdbx_strand_id
1 'polypeptide(L)'
;MKSSGTSEFWQLYRELPLPIKQAARLTYRMWQANPRGTTLRFKKVRDVYSIRIGHTGYRALATDVADGFLWIWIGPHADYVRLLRG
;
A
#
# COMPACT_ATOMS: atom_id res chain seq x y z
N MET A 1 0.43 -7.53 -14.90
CA MET A 1 -0.45 -7.31 -13.75
C MET A 1 -0.82 -5.83 -13.67
N LYS A 2 -2.10 -5.53 -13.63
CA LYS A 2 -2.58 -4.16 -13.55
C LYS A 2 -2.74 -3.71 -12.11
N SER A 3 -2.61 -2.42 -11.87
CA SER A 3 -2.92 -1.84 -10.58
C SER A 3 -3.44 -0.43 -10.76
N SER A 4 -4.34 -0.03 -9.89
CA SER A 4 -4.91 1.31 -9.86
C SER A 4 -5.26 1.65 -8.42
N GLY A 5 -5.70 2.87 -8.16
CA GLY A 5 -6.10 3.30 -6.83
C GLY A 5 -7.49 3.92 -6.84
N THR A 6 -8.21 3.77 -5.73
CA THR A 6 -9.50 4.43 -5.55
C THR A 6 -9.30 5.93 -5.36
N SER A 7 -10.37 6.70 -5.51
CA SER A 7 -10.31 8.13 -5.24
C SER A 7 -9.92 8.41 -3.78
N GLU A 8 -10.39 7.59 -2.84
CA GLU A 8 -10.02 7.69 -1.43
C GLU A 8 -8.53 7.46 -1.21
N PHE A 9 -7.98 6.45 -1.89
CA PHE A 9 -6.53 6.18 -1.83
C PHE A 9 -5.74 7.39 -2.30
N TRP A 10 -6.10 7.96 -3.44
CA TRP A 10 -5.38 9.09 -4.00
C TRP A 10 -5.51 10.35 -3.15
N GLN A 11 -6.66 10.54 -2.50
CA GLN A 11 -6.82 11.64 -1.56
C GLN A 11 -5.87 11.49 -0.38
N LEU A 12 -5.81 10.31 0.21
CA LEU A 12 -4.88 10.02 1.31
C LEU A 12 -3.43 10.21 0.86
N TYR A 13 -3.10 9.74 -0.33
CA TYR A 13 -1.75 9.87 -0.87
C TYR A 13 -1.33 11.34 -1.00
N ARG A 14 -2.22 12.18 -1.51
CA ARG A 14 -1.92 13.61 -1.69
C ARG A 14 -1.64 14.32 -0.38
N GLU A 15 -2.18 13.84 0.72
CA GLU A 15 -1.99 14.43 2.05
C GLU A 15 -0.73 13.96 2.76
N LEU A 16 0.00 13.01 2.19
CA LEU A 16 1.21 12.48 2.81
C LEU A 16 2.35 13.52 2.78
N PRO A 17 3.23 13.51 3.79
CA PRO A 17 4.46 14.30 3.72
C PRO A 17 5.29 13.90 2.50
N LEU A 18 6.04 14.84 1.95
CA LEU A 18 6.82 14.57 0.74
C LEU A 18 7.77 13.38 0.86
N PRO A 19 8.53 13.20 1.97
CA PRO A 19 9.39 12.02 2.08
C PRO A 19 8.61 10.70 2.01
N ILE A 20 7.39 10.67 2.54
CA ILE A 20 6.55 9.47 2.50
C ILE A 20 6.05 9.23 1.07
N LYS A 21 5.67 10.29 0.35
CA LYS A 21 5.30 10.14 -1.06
C LYS A 21 6.43 9.56 -1.89
N GLN A 22 7.65 10.03 -1.66
CA GLN A 22 8.83 9.53 -2.37
C GLN A 22 9.08 8.05 -2.06
N ALA A 23 8.97 7.67 -0.78
CA ALA A 23 9.12 6.28 -0.37
C ALA A 23 8.03 5.41 -0.99
N ALA A 24 6.80 5.91 -1.05
CA ALA A 24 5.68 5.18 -1.64
C ALA A 24 5.90 4.94 -3.12
N ARG A 25 6.39 5.93 -3.87
CA ARG A 25 6.70 5.76 -5.29
C ARG A 25 7.77 4.72 -5.53
N LEU A 26 8.83 4.75 -4.72
CA LEU A 26 9.91 3.77 -4.82
C LEU A 26 9.40 2.37 -4.50
N THR A 27 8.62 2.23 -3.43
CA THR A 27 8.03 0.97 -3.04
C THR A 27 7.14 0.42 -4.15
N TYR A 28 6.34 1.27 -4.78
CA TYR A 28 5.46 0.85 -5.87
C TYR A 28 6.26 0.33 -7.06
N ARG A 29 7.34 0.99 -7.43
CA ARG A 29 8.20 0.52 -8.52
C ARG A 29 8.85 -0.82 -8.20
N MET A 30 9.31 -0.99 -6.95
CA MET A 30 9.88 -2.27 -6.52
C MET A 30 8.83 -3.37 -6.55
N TRP A 31 7.61 -3.07 -6.11
CA TRP A 31 6.52 -4.01 -6.12
C TRP A 31 6.14 -4.42 -7.55
N GLN A 32 6.08 -3.49 -8.47
CA GLN A 32 5.80 -3.82 -9.87
C GLN A 32 6.86 -4.73 -10.47
N ALA A 33 8.12 -4.52 -10.11
CA ALA A 33 9.22 -5.35 -10.60
C ALA A 33 9.21 -6.74 -9.99
N ASN A 34 8.88 -6.85 -8.70
CA ASN A 34 8.87 -8.13 -7.99
C ASN A 34 7.90 -8.07 -6.81
N PRO A 35 6.61 -8.37 -7.05
CA PRO A 35 5.59 -8.32 -5.97
C PRO A 35 5.89 -9.27 -4.81
N ARG A 36 6.71 -10.30 -5.04
CA ARG A 36 7.04 -11.27 -4.00
C ARG A 36 8.35 -10.98 -3.29
N GLY A 37 8.94 -9.80 -3.53
CA GLY A 37 10.16 -9.39 -2.84
C GLY A 37 9.96 -9.34 -1.33
N THR A 38 10.88 -9.96 -0.58
CA THR A 38 10.72 -10.11 0.87
C THR A 38 10.79 -8.78 1.61
N THR A 39 11.52 -7.81 1.08
CA THR A 39 11.67 -6.50 1.73
C THR A 39 10.39 -5.68 1.72
N LEU A 40 9.47 -5.97 0.79
CA LEU A 40 8.21 -5.23 0.66
C LEU A 40 7.17 -5.67 1.67
N ARG A 41 7.30 -6.89 2.19
CA ARG A 41 6.32 -7.46 3.09
C ARG A 41 4.89 -7.42 2.54
N PHE A 42 4.77 -7.67 1.23
CA PHE A 42 3.47 -7.74 0.56
C PHE A 42 2.82 -9.07 0.90
N LYS A 43 1.73 -9.02 1.67
CA LYS A 43 1.10 -10.23 2.15
C LYS A 43 -0.40 -10.02 2.34
N LYS A 44 -1.14 -11.12 2.24
CA LYS A 44 -2.58 -11.10 2.49
C LYS A 44 -2.84 -11.06 3.99
N VAL A 45 -3.69 -10.14 4.43
CA VAL A 45 -4.13 -9.99 5.81
C VAL A 45 -5.64 -9.90 5.77
N ARG A 46 -6.33 -10.94 6.26
CA ARG A 46 -7.79 -11.08 6.10
C ARG A 46 -8.13 -11.10 4.61
N ASP A 47 -8.97 -10.19 4.11
CA ASP A 47 -9.38 -10.13 2.70
C ASP A 47 -8.68 -9.04 1.91
N VAL A 48 -7.63 -8.44 2.47
CA VAL A 48 -6.87 -7.39 1.77
C VAL A 48 -5.40 -7.75 1.77
N TYR A 49 -4.63 -7.07 0.92
CA TYR A 49 -3.17 -7.20 0.88
C TYR A 49 -2.54 -5.96 1.48
N SER A 50 -1.51 -6.17 2.28
CA SER A 50 -0.77 -5.11 2.96
C SER A 50 0.65 -5.04 2.43
N ILE A 51 1.16 -3.82 2.22
CA ILE A 51 2.54 -3.60 1.82
C ILE A 51 3.17 -2.56 2.75
N ARG A 52 4.45 -2.76 3.07
CA ARG A 52 5.21 -1.81 3.87
C ARG A 52 5.80 -0.73 2.96
N ILE A 53 5.63 0.53 3.32
CA ILE A 53 6.18 1.66 2.57
C ILE A 53 7.59 1.94 3.09
N GLY A 54 8.59 1.26 2.50
CA GLY A 54 9.98 1.40 2.92
C GLY A 54 10.15 1.16 4.41
N HIS A 55 10.96 2.01 5.06
CA HIS A 55 11.16 1.95 6.51
C HIS A 55 10.53 3.16 7.20
N THR A 56 9.43 3.65 6.66
CA THR A 56 8.80 4.89 7.11
C THR A 56 7.78 4.71 8.23
N GLY A 57 7.37 3.47 8.48
CA GLY A 57 6.26 3.22 9.40
C GLY A 57 4.90 3.39 8.76
N TYR A 58 4.83 3.64 7.46
CA TYR A 58 3.57 3.72 6.71
C TYR A 58 3.29 2.41 6.00
N ARG A 59 2.00 2.16 5.74
CA ARG A 59 1.53 0.98 5.03
C ARG A 59 0.46 1.35 4.04
N ALA A 60 0.27 0.49 3.03
CA ALA A 60 -0.81 0.62 2.08
C ALA A 60 -1.58 -0.69 1.99
N LEU A 61 -2.84 -0.60 1.61
CA LEU A 61 -3.71 -1.76 1.47
C LEU A 61 -4.27 -1.82 0.06
N ALA A 62 -4.41 -3.04 -0.46
CA ALA A 62 -4.98 -3.30 -1.77
C ALA A 62 -5.94 -4.47 -1.69
N THR A 63 -6.87 -4.51 -2.61
CA THR A 63 -7.77 -5.66 -2.78
C THR A 63 -7.57 -6.26 -4.16
N ASP A 64 -7.88 -7.56 -4.30
CA ASP A 64 -7.82 -8.25 -5.58
C ASP A 64 -8.90 -7.72 -6.52
N VAL A 65 -8.53 -7.56 -7.79
CA VAL A 65 -9.50 -7.35 -8.87
C VAL A 65 -9.16 -8.35 -9.97
N ALA A 66 -10.01 -8.44 -11.00
CA ALA A 66 -9.96 -9.51 -12.00
C ALA A 66 -8.57 -9.70 -12.61
N ASP A 67 -7.84 -8.61 -12.89
CA ASP A 67 -6.55 -8.69 -13.57
C ASP A 67 -5.42 -7.99 -12.80
N GLY A 68 -5.55 -7.84 -11.48
CA GLY A 68 -4.50 -7.20 -10.70
C GLY A 68 -4.97 -6.77 -9.31
N PHE A 69 -4.58 -5.56 -8.92
CA PHE A 69 -4.84 -5.03 -7.59
C PHE A 69 -5.39 -3.63 -7.65
N LEU A 70 -6.26 -3.32 -6.68
CA LEU A 70 -6.81 -1.98 -6.49
C LEU A 70 -6.35 -1.47 -5.13
N TRP A 71 -5.56 -0.41 -5.12
CA TRP A 71 -5.09 0.22 -3.88
C TRP A 71 -6.23 1.02 -3.26
N ILE A 72 -6.52 0.76 -2.00
CA ILE A 72 -7.71 1.31 -1.34
C ILE A 72 -7.39 2.20 -0.15
N TRP A 73 -6.14 2.13 0.38
CA TRP A 73 -5.79 2.90 1.57
C TRP A 73 -4.27 3.02 1.69
N ILE A 74 -3.81 4.15 2.23
CA ILE A 74 -2.42 4.35 2.61
C ILE A 74 -2.38 5.26 3.84
N GLY A 75 -1.53 4.94 4.82
CA GLY A 75 -1.42 5.74 6.03
C GLY A 75 -0.43 5.16 7.01
N PRO A 76 -0.31 5.79 8.20
CA PRO A 76 0.62 5.34 9.22
C PRO A 76 0.22 3.99 9.82
N HIS A 77 1.20 3.28 10.38
CA HIS A 77 0.99 1.96 10.97
C HIS A 77 -0.07 1.97 12.08
N ALA A 78 -0.12 3.04 12.88
CA ALA A 78 -1.12 3.13 13.95
C ALA A 78 -2.55 3.08 13.39
N ASP A 79 -2.80 3.79 12.28
CA ASP A 79 -4.11 3.77 11.63
C ASP A 79 -4.38 2.43 10.96
N TYR A 80 -3.35 1.82 10.38
CA TYR A 80 -3.43 0.48 9.80
C TYR A 80 -3.90 -0.54 10.85
N VAL A 81 -3.30 -0.51 12.04
CA VAL A 81 -3.69 -1.43 13.12
C VAL A 81 -5.16 -1.23 13.50
N ARG A 82 -5.60 0.03 13.61
CA ARG A 82 -7.01 0.31 13.94
C ARG A 82 -7.98 -0.21 12.89
N LEU A 83 -7.63 -0.05 11.61
CA LEU A 83 -8.47 -0.55 10.52
C LEU A 83 -8.63 -2.07 10.57
N LEU A 84 -7.56 -2.78 10.86
CA LEU A 84 -7.59 -4.25 10.87
C LEU A 84 -8.20 -4.81 12.15
N ARG A 85 -8.23 -4.04 13.22
CA ARG A 85 -8.91 -4.47 14.45
C ARG A 85 -10.42 -4.40 14.32
N GLY A 86 -10.88 -3.62 13.41
CA GLY A 86 -12.26 -3.53 13.02
C GLY A 86 -13.16 -2.90 13.92
#